data_af31e6354a8a614dfc64ac54d90bcc86
#
_entry.id   af31e6354a8a614dfc64ac54d90bcc86
#
_cell.length_a   1.000
_cell.length_b   1.000
_cell.length_c   1.000
_cell.angle_alpha   90.00
_cell.angle_beta   90.00
_cell.angle_gamma   90.00
#
_symmetry.space_group_name_H-M   'P 1'
#
loop_
_entity.id
_entity.type
_entity.pdbx_description
1 polymer ?
#
loop_
_entity_poly.entity_id
_entity_poly.type
_entity_poly.pdbx_seq_one_letter_code
_entity_poly.pdbx_strand_id
1 'polypeptide(L)'
;MNINYIKKNYCILHKSSYNRKRSTYEPVTVQSVKYKNWRAILDLRTCLECRSLHGKIYDINEWRIVEPPLHEHCRCKIEPMESIFAGGATKNGEAGADFWLKHFNKLPDYYVTEDEARANGLKRGKSPARYLSGKMLTMGIYNNSNGHLPQAEGRIWYEADINYYEGKRNRHRILWSNDGLIFVTYDHYATFYEIIGENYGTEENNHFRLN
;
A
#
# COMPACT_ATOMS: atom_id res chain seq x y z
N MET A 1 15.59 17.46 -19.58
CA MET A 1 15.02 16.26 -20.24
C MET A 1 13.53 16.27 -19.99
N ASN A 2 12.73 16.07 -21.03
CA ASN A 2 11.33 16.47 -21.09
C ASN A 2 10.42 15.41 -20.43
N ILE A 3 9.89 15.71 -19.25
CA ILE A 3 8.97 14.87 -18.44
C ILE A 3 7.71 14.44 -19.22
N ASN A 4 7.41 15.12 -20.33
CA ASN A 4 6.22 14.85 -21.14
C ASN A 4 6.32 13.63 -22.07
N TYR A 5 7.51 13.04 -22.24
CA TYR A 5 7.68 11.90 -23.15
C TYR A 5 7.35 10.55 -22.49
N ILE A 6 7.47 10.47 -21.16
CA ILE A 6 7.26 9.21 -20.41
C ILE A 6 5.76 8.97 -20.15
N LYS A 7 4.94 10.03 -20.09
CA LYS A 7 3.48 9.90 -19.89
C LYS A 7 2.73 9.28 -21.10
N LYS A 8 3.33 9.25 -22.29
CA LYS A 8 2.62 8.81 -23.51
C LYS A 8 2.62 7.30 -23.76
N ASN A 9 3.54 6.55 -23.18
CA ASN A 9 3.68 5.11 -23.49
C ASN A 9 3.04 4.15 -22.47
N TYR A 10 2.57 4.64 -21.32
CA TYR A 10 1.89 3.82 -20.30
C TYR A 10 0.36 4.03 -20.25
N CYS A 11 -0.18 4.85 -21.12
CA CYS A 11 -1.62 5.20 -21.15
C CYS A 11 -2.50 4.22 -21.93
N ILE A 12 -2.02 3.02 -22.30
CA ILE A 12 -2.76 2.10 -23.19
C ILE A 12 -3.42 0.92 -22.47
N LEU A 13 -3.24 0.75 -21.17
CA LEU A 13 -3.91 -0.34 -20.44
C LEU A 13 -4.77 0.23 -19.30
N HIS A 14 -6.06 0.28 -19.59
CA HIS A 14 -7.21 0.59 -18.74
C HIS A 14 -7.71 2.04 -18.72
N LYS A 15 -8.73 2.26 -19.52
CA LYS A 15 -9.65 3.40 -19.38
C LYS A 15 -10.38 3.28 -18.04
N SER A 16 -10.03 4.11 -17.07
CA SER A 16 -10.80 4.32 -15.87
C SER A 16 -12.12 4.99 -16.25
N SER A 17 -13.24 4.30 -16.09
CA SER A 17 -14.57 4.90 -16.21
C SER A 17 -14.87 5.71 -14.96
N TYR A 18 -14.93 7.02 -15.10
CA TYR A 18 -15.28 7.96 -14.04
C TYR A 18 -16.76 7.81 -13.67
N ASN A 19 -17.07 7.13 -12.58
CA ASN A 19 -18.43 6.98 -12.09
C ASN A 19 -18.72 7.95 -10.94
N ARG A 20 -19.57 8.95 -11.20
CA ARG A 20 -19.81 10.18 -10.40
C ARG A 20 -20.55 9.97 -9.07
N LYS A 21 -20.76 8.75 -8.55
CA LYS A 21 -21.64 8.48 -7.38
C LYS A 21 -20.97 7.96 -6.10
N ARG A 22 -19.68 7.64 -6.10
CA ARG A 22 -18.79 7.54 -4.91
C ARG A 22 -17.39 7.74 -5.45
N SER A 23 -16.72 8.81 -5.05
CA SER A 23 -15.30 9.02 -5.36
C SER A 23 -14.46 7.99 -4.58
N THR A 24 -14.52 6.74 -5.00
CA THR A 24 -13.54 5.74 -4.62
C THR A 24 -12.27 6.05 -5.41
N TYR A 25 -11.19 6.25 -4.70
CA TYR A 25 -9.87 6.36 -5.31
C TYR A 25 -9.47 4.96 -5.78
N GLU A 26 -9.30 4.79 -7.09
CA GLU A 26 -8.85 3.55 -7.71
C GLU A 26 -7.48 3.80 -8.34
N PRO A 27 -6.40 3.34 -7.72
CA PRO A 27 -5.05 3.50 -8.27
C PRO A 27 -4.85 2.62 -9.51
N VAL A 28 -3.94 3.06 -10.39
CA VAL A 28 -3.45 2.20 -11.47
C VAL A 28 -2.45 1.21 -10.88
N THR A 29 -2.69 -0.08 -11.08
CA THR A 29 -1.84 -1.15 -10.57
C THR A 29 -1.06 -1.84 -11.68
N VAL A 30 0.08 -2.42 -11.32
CA VAL A 30 0.87 -3.33 -12.14
C VAL A 30 1.18 -4.58 -11.32
N GLN A 31 1.49 -5.69 -12.00
CA GLN A 31 1.86 -6.91 -11.30
C GLN A 31 3.20 -6.76 -10.58
N SER A 32 3.26 -7.12 -9.29
CA SER A 32 4.52 -7.17 -8.55
C SER A 32 5.42 -8.27 -9.10
N VAL A 33 6.68 -7.95 -9.31
CA VAL A 33 7.74 -8.92 -9.63
C VAL A 33 8.44 -9.47 -8.38
N LYS A 34 8.10 -8.93 -7.20
CA LYS A 34 8.81 -9.18 -5.95
C LYS A 34 7.99 -9.97 -4.94
N TYR A 35 6.68 -9.83 -4.98
CA TYR A 35 5.78 -10.42 -4.00
C TYR A 35 4.62 -11.18 -4.63
N LYS A 36 4.19 -12.22 -3.91
CA LYS A 36 2.95 -12.98 -4.13
C LYS A 36 2.13 -12.97 -2.84
N ASN A 37 0.82 -13.18 -2.93
CA ASN A 37 -0.03 -13.19 -1.77
C ASN A 37 -1.02 -14.36 -1.77
N TRP A 38 -1.47 -14.71 -0.57
CA TRP A 38 -2.55 -15.67 -0.37
C TRP A 38 -3.91 -15.02 -0.64
N ARG A 39 -4.69 -15.62 -1.53
CA ARG A 39 -6.04 -15.16 -1.87
C ARG A 39 -7.06 -16.23 -1.53
N ALA A 40 -7.92 -15.95 -0.56
CA ALA A 40 -9.08 -16.76 -0.23
C ALA A 40 -10.35 -16.10 -0.74
N ILE A 41 -11.35 -16.91 -1.16
CA ILE A 41 -12.70 -16.42 -1.42
C ILE A 41 -13.40 -16.26 -0.06
N LEU A 42 -13.60 -15.00 0.37
CA LEU A 42 -14.16 -14.70 1.69
C LEU A 42 -15.69 -14.76 1.68
N ASP A 43 -16.24 -15.93 1.99
CA ASP A 43 -17.67 -16.16 2.17
C ASP A 43 -17.95 -17.03 3.41
N LEU A 44 -19.20 -17.43 3.63
CA LEU A 44 -19.59 -18.26 4.77
C LEU A 44 -18.99 -19.68 4.76
N ARG A 45 -18.52 -20.15 3.61
CA ARG A 45 -17.88 -21.47 3.46
C ARG A 45 -16.36 -21.44 3.64
N THR A 46 -15.78 -20.26 3.84
CA THR A 46 -14.34 -20.11 4.05
C THR A 46 -14.00 -20.48 5.49
N CYS A 47 -13.17 -21.50 5.69
CA CYS A 47 -12.71 -21.92 7.01
C CYS A 47 -11.83 -20.84 7.67
N LEU A 48 -11.67 -20.93 8.99
CA LEU A 48 -10.90 -19.95 9.76
C LEU A 48 -9.44 -19.87 9.32
N GLU A 49 -8.82 -21.00 9.01
CA GLU A 49 -7.42 -21.08 8.57
C GLU A 49 -7.23 -20.35 7.23
N CYS A 50 -8.02 -20.68 6.22
CA CYS A 50 -7.98 -19.99 4.92
C CYS A 50 -8.26 -18.49 5.05
N ARG A 51 -9.15 -18.11 5.96
CA ARG A 51 -9.49 -16.71 6.22
C ARG A 51 -8.32 -15.97 6.88
N SER A 52 -7.61 -16.59 7.81
CA SER A 52 -6.46 -15.98 8.50
C SER A 52 -5.26 -15.74 7.59
N LEU A 53 -5.13 -16.55 6.54
CA LEU A 53 -4.06 -16.42 5.55
C LEU A 53 -4.39 -15.39 4.45
N HIS A 54 -5.65 -15.00 4.28
CA HIS A 54 -6.04 -14.05 3.24
C HIS A 54 -5.29 -12.73 3.38
N GLY A 55 -4.63 -12.29 2.30
CA GLY A 55 -3.82 -11.07 2.26
C GLY A 55 -2.38 -11.23 2.73
N LYS A 56 -1.99 -12.41 3.25
CA LYS A 56 -0.60 -12.65 3.66
C LYS A 56 0.35 -12.58 2.47
N ILE A 57 1.44 -11.82 2.64
CA ILE A 57 2.43 -11.51 1.61
C ILE A 57 3.66 -12.40 1.79
N TYR A 58 4.16 -12.92 0.69
CA TYR A 58 5.38 -13.72 0.61
C TYR A 58 6.29 -13.15 -0.48
N ASP A 59 7.59 -13.34 -0.34
CA ASP A 59 8.53 -13.11 -1.45
C ASP A 59 8.14 -14.01 -2.63
N ILE A 60 8.29 -13.53 -3.86
CA ILE A 60 7.91 -14.29 -5.06
C ILE A 60 8.65 -15.63 -5.16
N ASN A 61 9.91 -15.65 -4.69
CA ASN A 61 10.79 -16.82 -4.69
C ASN A 61 10.70 -17.66 -3.40
N GLU A 62 9.92 -17.21 -2.40
CA GLU A 62 9.74 -18.00 -1.16
C GLU A 62 8.99 -19.29 -1.47
N TRP A 63 9.70 -20.42 -1.37
CA TRP A 63 9.16 -21.75 -1.65
C TRP A 63 8.76 -22.53 -0.39
N ARG A 64 9.22 -22.07 0.80
CA ARG A 64 8.92 -22.69 2.09
C ARG A 64 7.64 -22.14 2.71
N ILE A 65 6.62 -22.00 1.89
CA ILE A 65 5.29 -21.56 2.34
C ILE A 65 4.31 -22.71 2.31
N VAL A 66 3.32 -22.64 3.17
CA VAL A 66 2.15 -23.51 3.04
C VAL A 66 1.41 -23.08 1.78
N GLU A 67 1.16 -24.00 0.86
CA GLU A 67 0.46 -23.72 -0.39
C GLU A 67 -0.95 -24.31 -0.39
N PRO A 68 -1.92 -23.67 -1.07
CA PRO A 68 -3.23 -24.25 -1.27
C PRO A 68 -3.15 -25.43 -2.27
N PRO A 69 -4.05 -26.46 -2.13
CA PRO A 69 -5.17 -26.51 -1.18
C PRO A 69 -4.76 -26.98 0.22
N LEU A 70 -5.27 -26.33 1.29
CA LEU A 70 -5.02 -26.76 2.68
C LEU A 70 -5.89 -27.93 3.11
N HIS A 71 -7.03 -28.12 2.47
CA HIS A 71 -8.06 -29.10 2.78
C HIS A 71 -8.93 -29.39 1.56
N GLU A 72 -9.73 -30.41 1.63
CA GLU A 72 -10.73 -30.71 0.60
C GLU A 72 -11.66 -29.52 0.35
N HIS A 73 -11.96 -29.25 -0.92
CA HIS A 73 -12.74 -28.09 -1.36
C HIS A 73 -12.14 -26.70 -1.02
N CYS A 74 -10.85 -26.62 -0.74
CA CYS A 74 -10.15 -25.34 -0.59
C CYS A 74 -10.21 -24.54 -1.90
N ARG A 75 -10.60 -23.25 -1.80
CA ARG A 75 -10.73 -22.33 -2.95
C ARG A 75 -9.70 -21.21 -2.93
N CYS A 76 -8.65 -21.38 -2.11
CA CYS A 76 -7.54 -20.45 -2.03
C CYS A 76 -6.57 -20.63 -3.19
N LYS A 77 -5.81 -19.59 -3.47
CA LYS A 77 -4.69 -19.60 -4.44
C LYS A 77 -3.57 -18.68 -3.97
N ILE A 78 -2.36 -18.93 -4.44
CA ILE A 78 -1.25 -17.99 -4.39
C ILE A 78 -1.18 -17.32 -5.76
N GLU A 79 -1.11 -16.01 -5.76
CA GLU A 79 -1.02 -15.23 -6.99
C GLU A 79 -0.05 -14.04 -6.81
N PRO A 80 0.59 -13.56 -7.88
CA PRO A 80 1.38 -12.35 -7.82
C PRO A 80 0.56 -11.20 -7.24
N MET A 81 1.19 -10.39 -6.39
CA MET A 81 0.57 -9.23 -5.79
C MET A 81 0.52 -8.07 -6.80
N GLU A 82 -0.36 -7.12 -6.59
CA GLU A 82 -0.37 -5.87 -7.35
C GLU A 82 0.50 -4.81 -6.67
N SER A 83 1.14 -3.99 -7.49
CA SER A 83 1.97 -2.86 -7.07
C SER A 83 1.47 -1.56 -7.68
N ILE A 84 1.80 -0.44 -7.05
CA ILE A 84 1.45 0.91 -7.49
C ILE A 84 2.74 1.72 -7.56
N PHE A 85 2.92 2.49 -8.63
CA PHE A 85 4.05 3.42 -8.70
C PHE A 85 3.93 4.55 -7.67
N ALA A 86 5.06 4.95 -7.09
CA ALA A 86 5.13 6.06 -6.14
C ALA A 86 4.51 7.33 -6.75
N GLY A 87 3.68 8.03 -5.98
CA GLY A 87 2.84 9.13 -6.44
C GLY A 87 1.48 8.70 -7.01
N GLY A 88 1.26 7.38 -7.19
CA GLY A 88 -0.01 6.83 -7.68
C GLY A 88 -0.90 6.24 -6.59
N ALA A 89 -0.44 6.12 -5.35
CA ALA A 89 -1.20 5.49 -4.28
C ALA A 89 -2.00 6.49 -3.42
N THR A 90 -1.69 7.76 -3.52
CA THR A 90 -2.43 8.82 -2.82
C THR A 90 -3.01 9.84 -3.78
N LYS A 91 -4.08 10.52 -3.35
CA LYS A 91 -4.71 11.59 -4.14
C LYS A 91 -3.81 12.81 -4.31
N ASN A 92 -2.72 12.92 -3.54
CA ASN A 92 -1.79 14.03 -3.56
C ASN A 92 -0.69 13.88 -4.63
N GLY A 93 -0.63 12.75 -5.34
CA GLY A 93 0.42 12.52 -6.34
C GLY A 93 1.82 12.61 -5.72
N GLU A 94 2.71 13.39 -6.32
CA GLU A 94 4.09 13.61 -5.84
C GLU A 94 4.17 14.34 -4.48
N ALA A 95 3.11 15.00 -4.02
CA ALA A 95 3.01 15.52 -2.65
C ALA A 95 2.50 14.48 -1.65
N GLY A 96 2.23 13.26 -2.09
CA GLY A 96 1.68 12.18 -1.27
C GLY A 96 2.73 11.44 -0.45
N ALA A 97 2.26 10.73 0.58
CA ALA A 97 3.13 9.97 1.48
C ALA A 97 3.87 8.84 0.76
N ASP A 98 3.24 8.19 -0.21
CA ASP A 98 3.83 7.12 -1.01
C ASP A 98 5.05 7.60 -1.81
N PHE A 99 4.95 8.78 -2.44
CA PHE A 99 6.05 9.40 -3.15
C PHE A 99 7.17 9.82 -2.18
N TRP A 100 6.81 10.50 -1.09
CA TRP A 100 7.79 11.02 -0.13
C TRP A 100 8.54 9.90 0.60
N LEU A 101 7.88 8.86 1.04
CA LEU A 101 8.53 7.70 1.64
C LEU A 101 9.46 7.00 0.65
N LYS A 102 9.04 6.87 -0.61
CA LYS A 102 9.84 6.18 -1.63
C LYS A 102 11.10 6.94 -2.01
N HIS A 103 11.02 8.28 -2.14
CA HIS A 103 12.12 9.10 -2.65
C HIS A 103 12.95 9.78 -1.55
N PHE A 104 12.34 10.07 -0.39
CA PHE A 104 12.98 10.84 0.68
C PHE A 104 13.03 10.11 2.03
N ASN A 105 12.46 8.91 2.10
CA ASN A 105 12.38 8.08 3.32
C ASN A 105 11.77 8.82 4.52
N LYS A 106 10.84 9.73 4.28
CA LYS A 106 10.11 10.50 5.29
C LYS A 106 8.69 10.82 4.86
N LEU A 107 7.82 11.05 5.83
CA LEU A 107 6.47 11.58 5.57
C LEU A 107 6.53 13.06 5.22
N PRO A 108 5.57 13.58 4.41
CA PRO A 108 5.37 15.02 4.21
C PRO A 108 5.08 15.77 5.52
N ASP A 109 5.36 17.06 5.55
CA ASP A 109 5.24 17.91 6.76
C ASP A 109 3.78 18.15 7.22
N TYR A 110 2.80 17.69 6.45
CA TYR A 110 1.40 17.73 6.89
C TYR A 110 0.99 16.55 7.78
N TYR A 111 1.89 15.61 8.07
CA TYR A 111 1.65 14.57 9.06
C TYR A 111 1.97 15.07 10.46
N VAL A 112 1.12 14.68 11.41
CA VAL A 112 1.29 14.92 12.85
C VAL A 112 1.07 13.63 13.62
N THR A 113 1.72 13.51 14.74
CA THR A 113 1.50 12.37 15.65
C THR A 113 0.14 12.47 16.35
N GLU A 114 -0.33 11.35 16.89
CA GLU A 114 -1.58 11.37 17.68
C GLU A 114 -1.43 12.25 18.91
N ASP A 115 -0.26 12.30 19.54
CA ASP A 115 0.00 13.13 20.72
C ASP A 115 -0.05 14.62 20.38
N GLU A 116 0.59 15.04 19.28
CA GLU A 116 0.48 16.41 18.78
C GLU A 116 -0.97 16.80 18.45
N ALA A 117 -1.71 15.89 17.84
CA ALA A 117 -3.11 16.12 17.54
C ALA A 117 -3.97 16.23 18.80
N ARG A 118 -3.70 15.41 19.82
CA ARG A 118 -4.37 15.47 21.13
C ARG A 118 -4.04 16.78 21.86
N ALA A 119 -2.80 17.23 21.81
CA ALA A 119 -2.41 18.54 22.35
C ALA A 119 -3.18 19.69 21.70
N ASN A 120 -3.59 19.54 20.43
CA ASN A 120 -4.45 20.46 19.70
C ASN A 120 -5.96 20.17 19.85
N GLY A 121 -6.34 19.35 20.82
CA GLY A 121 -7.75 19.12 21.20
C GLY A 121 -8.40 17.91 20.55
N LEU A 122 -7.67 17.07 19.79
CA LEU A 122 -8.23 15.84 19.20
C LEU A 122 -8.79 14.94 20.31
N LYS A 123 -10.06 14.60 20.22
CA LYS A 123 -10.75 13.67 21.13
C LYS A 123 -10.87 12.30 20.48
N ARG A 124 -10.81 11.25 21.29
CA ARG A 124 -10.98 9.86 20.84
C ARG A 124 -12.23 9.70 19.96
N GLY A 125 -12.05 9.06 18.80
CA GLY A 125 -13.13 8.80 17.85
C GLY A 125 -13.62 10.02 17.05
N LYS A 126 -12.96 11.17 17.19
CA LYS A 126 -13.26 12.36 16.39
C LYS A 126 -12.30 12.49 15.21
N SER A 127 -12.75 13.23 14.20
CA SER A 127 -11.99 13.48 12.98
C SER A 127 -10.82 14.44 13.25
N PRO A 128 -9.58 14.12 12.86
CA PRO A 128 -8.45 15.04 12.95
C PRO A 128 -8.69 16.37 12.21
N ALA A 129 -9.30 16.33 11.04
CA ALA A 129 -9.58 17.52 10.23
C ALA A 129 -10.40 18.58 10.96
N ARG A 130 -11.17 18.19 11.99
CA ARG A 130 -11.94 19.12 12.82
C ARG A 130 -11.06 19.99 13.71
N TYR A 131 -9.89 19.51 14.08
CA TYR A 131 -8.97 20.16 15.03
C TYR A 131 -7.72 20.69 14.33
N LEU A 132 -7.27 19.99 13.30
CA LEU A 132 -6.06 20.29 12.56
C LEU A 132 -6.36 20.20 11.06
N SER A 133 -6.87 21.31 10.49
CA SER A 133 -7.19 21.37 9.05
C SER A 133 -5.96 21.07 8.21
N GLY A 134 -6.12 20.24 7.17
CA GLY A 134 -5.05 19.85 6.25
C GLY A 134 -4.00 18.90 6.82
N LYS A 135 -4.13 18.48 8.09
CA LYS A 135 -3.21 17.51 8.69
C LYS A 135 -3.73 16.10 8.63
N MET A 136 -2.82 15.13 8.49
CA MET A 136 -3.08 13.70 8.60
C MET A 136 -2.31 13.11 9.79
N LEU A 137 -2.80 11.97 10.30
CA LEU A 137 -2.16 11.29 11.42
C LEU A 137 -1.13 10.26 10.94
N THR A 138 0.04 10.29 11.57
CA THR A 138 0.88 9.10 11.69
C THR A 138 0.54 8.38 12.99
N MET A 139 0.44 7.04 12.91
CA MET A 139 0.02 6.20 14.04
C MET A 139 1.23 5.60 14.77
N GLY A 140 2.45 5.91 14.31
CA GLY A 140 3.68 5.36 14.87
C GLY A 140 3.94 3.91 14.44
N ILE A 141 4.32 3.05 15.39
CA ILE A 141 4.68 1.65 15.12
C ILE A 141 3.43 0.83 14.84
N TYR A 142 3.46 0.10 13.71
CA TYR A 142 2.47 -0.91 13.36
C TYR A 142 2.94 -2.30 13.81
N ASN A 143 2.14 -2.99 14.58
CA ASN A 143 2.55 -4.23 15.25
C ASN A 143 2.59 -5.47 14.33
N ASN A 144 1.98 -5.43 13.14
CA ASN A 144 1.89 -6.56 12.19
C ASN A 144 1.52 -7.91 12.87
N SER A 145 0.65 -7.87 13.89
CA SER A 145 0.30 -9.03 14.72
C SER A 145 -0.36 -10.18 13.95
N ASN A 146 -1.00 -9.86 12.82
CA ASN A 146 -1.56 -10.86 11.90
C ASN A 146 -0.51 -11.50 10.97
N GLY A 147 0.75 -11.00 10.98
CA GLY A 147 1.84 -11.50 10.15
C GLY A 147 1.61 -11.41 8.64
N HIS A 148 0.75 -10.48 8.19
CA HIS A 148 0.46 -10.33 6.76
C HIS A 148 1.60 -9.66 6.00
N LEU A 149 2.27 -8.66 6.60
CA LEU A 149 3.42 -8.01 6.00
C LEU A 149 4.69 -8.86 6.17
N PRO A 150 5.64 -8.81 5.22
CA PRO A 150 6.88 -9.57 5.28
C PRO A 150 7.66 -9.30 6.56
N GLN A 151 8.04 -10.35 7.28
CA GLN A 151 8.84 -10.26 8.51
C GLN A 151 10.32 -10.47 8.21
N ALA A 152 11.17 -9.76 8.96
CA ALA A 152 12.61 -9.98 9.00
C ALA A 152 13.14 -9.59 10.38
N GLU A 153 14.30 -10.09 10.76
CA GLU A 153 14.99 -9.71 11.99
C GLU A 153 15.28 -8.18 11.99
N GLY A 154 14.94 -7.51 13.07
CA GLY A 154 15.13 -6.06 13.22
C GLY A 154 14.18 -5.20 12.40
N ARG A 155 13.24 -5.77 11.63
CA ARG A 155 12.25 -4.99 10.87
C ARG A 155 11.19 -4.42 11.78
N ILE A 156 11.02 -3.10 11.69
CA ILE A 156 9.99 -2.34 12.38
C ILE A 156 9.06 -1.75 11.32
N TRP A 157 7.76 -1.93 11.49
CA TRP A 157 6.74 -1.35 10.64
C TRP A 157 6.16 -0.09 11.26
N TYR A 158 5.88 0.91 10.44
CA TYR A 158 5.20 2.16 10.79
C TYR A 158 3.94 2.31 9.97
N GLU A 159 3.04 3.16 10.43
CA GLU A 159 1.72 3.35 9.84
C GLU A 159 1.32 4.82 9.82
N ALA A 160 0.64 5.25 8.75
CA ALA A 160 -0.02 6.54 8.67
C ALA A 160 -1.32 6.47 7.87
N ASP A 161 -2.22 7.42 8.13
CA ASP A 161 -3.42 7.63 7.33
C ASP A 161 -3.06 8.16 5.94
N ILE A 162 -3.81 7.78 4.91
CA ILE A 162 -3.73 8.39 3.58
C ILE A 162 -5.12 8.69 3.03
N ASN A 163 -5.19 9.61 2.07
CA ASN A 163 -6.45 9.97 1.38
C ASN A 163 -7.55 10.48 2.33
N TYR A 164 -7.18 10.95 3.50
CA TYR A 164 -8.10 11.48 4.49
C TYR A 164 -7.97 13.00 4.56
N TYR A 165 -8.96 13.72 4.01
CA TYR A 165 -8.92 15.19 3.92
C TYR A 165 -9.99 15.85 4.78
N GLU A 166 -11.19 15.26 4.83
CA GLU A 166 -12.33 15.79 5.55
C GLU A 166 -13.29 14.67 6.00
N GLY A 167 -14.17 15.00 6.96
CA GLY A 167 -15.26 14.15 7.38
C GLY A 167 -14.83 12.98 8.26
N LYS A 168 -15.39 11.80 8.03
CA LYS A 168 -15.11 10.59 8.82
C LYS A 168 -13.80 9.95 8.35
N ARG A 169 -12.93 9.56 9.31
CA ARG A 169 -11.69 8.85 9.04
C ARG A 169 -11.94 7.61 8.16
N ASN A 170 -11.19 7.50 7.08
CA ASN A 170 -11.29 6.39 6.14
C ASN A 170 -10.49 5.15 6.60
N ARG A 171 -10.48 4.09 5.76
CA ARG A 171 -9.75 2.84 6.01
C ARG A 171 -8.41 2.77 5.26
N HIS A 172 -7.98 3.84 4.60
CA HIS A 172 -6.78 3.84 3.80
C HIS A 172 -5.56 4.09 4.67
N ARG A 173 -4.55 3.24 4.56
CA ARG A 173 -3.30 3.34 5.32
C ARG A 173 -2.10 3.15 4.39
N ILE A 174 -1.02 3.80 4.74
CA ILE A 174 0.31 3.49 4.24
C ILE A 174 1.14 2.90 5.36
N LEU A 175 1.85 1.84 5.06
CA LEU A 175 2.73 1.13 5.98
C LEU A 175 4.12 1.09 5.37
N TRP A 176 5.12 1.40 6.18
CA TRP A 176 6.51 1.32 5.71
C TRP A 176 7.40 0.73 6.79
N SER A 177 8.50 0.12 6.35
CA SER A 177 9.47 -0.48 7.26
C SER A 177 10.73 0.36 7.36
N ASN A 178 11.48 0.19 8.46
CA ASN A 178 12.78 0.82 8.66
C ASN A 178 13.83 0.39 7.62
N ASP A 179 13.60 -0.71 6.89
CA ASP A 179 14.46 -1.24 5.83
C ASP A 179 13.92 -0.98 4.41
N GLY A 180 12.96 -0.05 4.25
CA GLY A 180 12.58 0.55 2.97
C GLY A 180 11.45 -0.13 2.22
N LEU A 181 10.72 -1.10 2.80
CA LEU A 181 9.49 -1.63 2.22
C LEU A 181 8.34 -0.66 2.44
N ILE A 182 7.47 -0.49 1.44
CA ILE A 182 6.32 0.40 1.53
C ILE A 182 5.11 -0.32 0.92
N PHE A 183 4.02 -0.38 1.67
CA PHE A 183 2.75 -0.94 1.23
C PHE A 183 1.59 0.02 1.54
N VAL A 184 0.52 -0.06 0.74
CA VAL A 184 -0.73 0.63 1.04
C VAL A 184 -1.88 -0.36 1.12
N THR A 185 -2.90 -0.01 1.89
CA THR A 185 -4.18 -0.71 1.98
C THR A 185 -5.32 0.30 1.89
N TYR A 186 -6.39 -0.06 1.19
CA TYR A 186 -7.59 0.77 1.06
C TYR A 186 -8.80 0.21 1.79
N ASP A 187 -8.67 -0.98 2.36
CA ASP A 187 -9.75 -1.76 2.98
C ASP A 187 -9.46 -2.16 4.45
N HIS A 188 -8.52 -1.45 5.10
CA HIS A 188 -8.14 -1.68 6.48
C HIS A 188 -7.45 -3.04 6.69
N TYR A 189 -6.34 -3.23 5.97
CA TYR A 189 -5.39 -4.37 6.03
C TYR A 189 -5.92 -5.71 5.49
N ALA A 190 -7.03 -5.73 4.74
CA ALA A 190 -7.49 -6.94 4.08
C ALA A 190 -6.70 -7.25 2.80
N THR A 191 -6.36 -6.19 2.03
CA THR A 191 -5.48 -6.29 0.87
C THR A 191 -4.39 -5.24 0.92
N PHE A 192 -3.25 -5.55 0.31
CA PHE A 192 -2.09 -4.67 0.24
C PHE A 192 -1.61 -4.53 -1.20
N TYR A 193 -1.01 -3.37 -1.48
CA TYR A 193 -0.32 -3.05 -2.73
C TYR A 193 1.09 -2.56 -2.39
N GLU A 194 2.11 -3.10 -3.06
CA GLU A 194 3.48 -2.63 -2.90
C GLU A 194 3.66 -1.27 -3.57
N ILE A 195 4.38 -0.34 -2.95
CA ILE A 195 4.80 0.90 -3.60
C ILE A 195 6.17 0.71 -4.23
N ILE A 196 6.21 0.83 -5.56
CA ILE A 196 7.42 0.69 -6.36
C ILE A 196 7.87 2.04 -6.91
N GLY A 197 9.18 2.18 -7.17
CA GLY A 197 9.73 3.35 -7.86
C GLY A 197 9.50 3.27 -9.37
N GLU A 198 9.79 4.35 -10.09
CA GLU A 198 9.55 4.48 -11.54
C GLU A 198 10.33 3.49 -12.43
N ASN A 199 11.28 2.74 -11.90
CA ASN A 199 12.27 1.97 -12.66
C ASN A 199 12.32 0.47 -12.34
N TYR A 200 11.19 -0.22 -12.22
CA TYR A 200 11.21 -1.70 -12.21
C TYR A 200 11.28 -2.31 -13.62
N GLY A 201 11.85 -1.62 -14.60
CA GLY A 201 11.93 -2.11 -15.96
C GLY A 201 13.18 -1.71 -16.75
N THR A 202 14.22 -1.15 -16.13
CA THR A 202 15.38 -0.59 -16.87
C THR A 202 16.75 -1.10 -16.46
N GLU A 203 16.87 -2.19 -15.70
CA GLU A 203 18.19 -2.79 -15.48
C GLU A 203 18.77 -3.49 -16.74
N GLU A 204 17.96 -3.80 -17.74
CA GLU A 204 18.44 -4.40 -19.00
C GLU A 204 18.97 -3.39 -20.05
N ASN A 205 18.79 -2.07 -19.86
CA ASN A 205 19.20 -1.08 -20.88
C ASN A 205 20.45 -0.25 -20.55
N ASN A 206 21.15 -0.53 -19.47
CA ASN A 206 22.39 0.20 -19.12
C ASN A 206 23.68 -0.39 -19.74
N HIS A 207 23.57 -1.40 -20.63
CA HIS A 207 24.73 -1.98 -21.32
C HIS A 207 25.03 -1.36 -22.70
N PHE A 208 24.32 -0.31 -23.10
CA PHE A 208 24.52 0.33 -24.41
C PHE A 208 24.85 1.83 -24.35
N ARG A 209 25.66 2.28 -23.39
CA ARG A 209 26.27 3.62 -23.45
C ARG A 209 27.67 3.63 -22.86
N LEU A 210 28.58 2.95 -23.50
CA LEU A 210 30.01 3.25 -23.49
C LEU A 210 30.61 2.72 -24.80
N ASN A 211 30.55 3.55 -25.83
CA ASN A 211 31.55 3.66 -26.92
C ASN A 211 31.38 5.04 -27.54
#